data_77ac8f2221bcb79a8415a3b72b4f9c4d
#
_entry.id   77ac8f2221bcb79a8415a3b72b4f9c4d
#
_cell.length_a   1.000
_cell.length_b   1.000
_cell.length_c   1.000
_cell.angle_alpha   90.00
_cell.angle_beta   90.00
_cell.angle_gamma   90.00
#
_symmetry.space_group_name_H-M   'P 1'
#
loop_
_entity.id
_entity.type
_entity.pdbx_description
1 polymer ?
#
loop_
_entity_poly.entity_id
_entity_poly.type
_entity_poly.pdbx_seq_one_letter_code
_entity_poly.pdbx_strand_id
1 'polypeptide(L)'
;VDAAQRNEILTRYREHSARFESVAARRDALADVVDLRPAEPEEPGHEPTARETEVLQLISAGLANREIGERLFLSEETVKSHVRHLLAKLQARSRAHAVAVGLRRGLID
;
A
#
# COMPACT_ATOMS: atom_id res chain seq x y z
N VAL A 1 3.24 11.11 13.27
CA VAL A 1 4.22 10.03 13.39
C VAL A 1 5.59 10.63 13.24
N ASP A 2 6.47 10.39 14.18
CA ASP A 2 7.79 10.99 14.08
C ASP A 2 8.71 10.10 13.22
N ALA A 3 9.90 10.59 12.95
CA ALA A 3 10.80 9.90 12.04
C ALA A 3 11.18 8.51 12.53
N ALA A 4 11.35 8.36 13.84
CA ALA A 4 11.72 7.06 14.39
C ALA A 4 10.59 6.07 14.21
N GLN A 5 9.35 6.50 14.42
CA GLN A 5 8.21 5.63 14.24
C GLN A 5 8.04 5.26 12.77
N ARG A 6 8.28 6.18 11.87
CA ARG A 6 8.21 5.90 10.45
C ARG A 6 9.23 4.84 10.06
N ASN A 7 10.45 5.00 10.55
CA ASN A 7 11.51 4.05 10.23
C ASN A 7 11.21 2.68 10.78
N GLU A 8 10.65 2.63 11.97
CA GLU A 8 10.29 1.36 12.59
C GLU A 8 9.20 0.66 11.79
N ILE A 9 8.20 1.41 11.35
CA ILE A 9 7.13 0.85 10.57
C ILE A 9 7.65 0.34 9.23
N LEU A 10 8.51 1.11 8.58
CA LEU A 10 9.08 0.69 7.31
C LEU A 10 9.92 -0.56 7.46
N THR A 11 10.69 -0.65 8.53
CA THR A 11 11.51 -1.83 8.78
C THR A 11 10.63 -3.04 9.00
N ARG A 12 9.57 -2.87 9.77
CA ARG A 12 8.65 -3.96 10.04
C ARG A 12 7.99 -4.46 8.77
N TYR A 13 7.57 -3.54 7.92
CA TYR A 13 6.96 -3.91 6.65
C TYR A 13 7.95 -4.62 5.75
N ARG A 14 9.20 -4.16 5.75
CA ARG A 14 10.22 -4.75 4.92
C ARG A 14 10.50 -6.18 5.33
N GLU A 15 10.60 -6.42 6.63
CA GLU A 15 10.84 -7.74 7.13
C GLU A 15 9.67 -8.66 6.87
N HIS A 16 8.47 -8.14 7.05
CA HIS A 16 7.27 -8.92 6.83
C HIS A 16 7.14 -9.27 5.35
N SER A 17 7.40 -8.32 4.48
CA SER A 17 7.31 -8.56 3.06
C SER A 17 8.32 -9.57 2.59
N ALA A 18 9.52 -9.50 3.09
CA ALA A 18 10.55 -10.45 2.69
C ALA A 18 10.16 -11.86 3.09
N ARG A 19 9.62 -12.01 4.30
CA ARG A 19 9.21 -13.31 4.78
C ARG A 19 8.04 -13.84 3.98
N PHE A 20 7.10 -12.97 3.69
CA PHE A 20 5.92 -13.32 2.96
C PHE A 20 6.29 -13.73 1.55
N GLU A 21 7.22 -13.00 0.96
CA GLU A 21 7.63 -13.29 -0.38
C GLU A 21 8.36 -14.60 -0.51
N SER A 22 9.02 -15.03 0.48
CA SER A 22 9.71 -16.29 0.38
C SER A 22 8.75 -17.46 0.50
N VAL A 23 7.54 -17.21 0.97
CA VAL A 23 6.59 -18.28 1.20
C VAL A 23 5.47 -18.33 0.17
N ALA A 24 4.75 -17.30 0.02
CA ALA A 24 3.58 -17.32 -0.83
C ALA A 24 3.76 -16.46 -2.03
N ALA A 25 4.80 -15.83 -2.09
CA ALA A 25 4.92 -14.74 -2.91
C ALA A 25 5.02 -14.94 -4.35
N ARG A 26 5.43 -16.04 -4.76
CA ARG A 26 5.52 -16.14 -6.18
C ARG A 26 4.19 -15.96 -6.81
N ARG A 27 3.18 -16.47 -6.13
CA ARG A 27 1.84 -16.36 -6.63
C ARG A 27 1.35 -14.93 -6.52
N ASP A 28 1.61 -14.31 -5.38
CA ASP A 28 1.16 -12.97 -5.17
C ASP A 28 1.94 -11.96 -5.99
N ALA A 29 3.20 -12.22 -6.20
CA ALA A 29 4.01 -11.34 -7.01
C ALA A 29 3.54 -11.34 -8.45
N LEU A 30 3.14 -12.49 -8.95
CA LEU A 30 2.62 -12.55 -10.30
C LEU A 30 1.28 -11.84 -10.40
N ALA A 31 0.46 -12.01 -9.40
CA ALA A 31 -0.83 -11.34 -9.36
C ALA A 31 -0.63 -9.84 -9.31
N ASP A 32 0.33 -9.39 -8.51
CA ASP A 32 0.59 -7.98 -8.41
C ASP A 32 1.09 -7.41 -9.72
N VAL A 33 1.94 -8.15 -10.40
CA VAL A 33 2.45 -7.69 -11.68
C VAL A 33 1.32 -7.61 -12.70
N VAL A 34 0.44 -8.57 -12.67
CA VAL A 34 -0.69 -8.55 -13.58
C VAL A 34 -1.61 -7.39 -13.24
N ASP A 35 -1.85 -7.17 -11.95
CA ASP A 35 -2.73 -6.09 -11.55
C ASP A 35 -2.13 -4.73 -11.86
N LEU A 36 -0.83 -4.65 -11.82
CA LEU A 36 -0.19 -3.39 -12.09
C LEU A 36 0.00 -3.19 -13.56
N ARG A 37 -0.43 -4.16 -14.38
CA ARG A 37 -0.31 -4.03 -15.72
C ARG A 37 -1.02 -2.85 -16.05
N PRO A 38 -0.49 -2.14 -16.77
CA PRO A 38 -0.90 -0.88 -17.10
C PRO A 38 -2.15 -0.77 -17.75
N ALA A 39 -2.83 -1.67 -17.55
CA ALA A 39 -4.03 -1.59 -18.12
C ALA A 39 -4.64 -0.30 -17.85
N GLU A 40 -4.46 0.20 -16.80
CA GLU A 40 -5.03 1.34 -16.54
C GLU A 40 -4.16 2.33 -16.59
N PRO A 41 -4.05 2.93 -17.54
CA PRO A 41 -3.31 4.07 -17.64
C PRO A 41 -4.11 5.04 -16.92
N GLU A 42 -4.07 4.96 -15.69
CA GLU A 42 -4.55 6.00 -14.99
C GLU A 42 -3.91 7.11 -15.60
N GLU A 43 -4.50 8.18 -15.72
CA GLU A 43 -3.89 9.28 -16.29
C GLU A 43 -2.68 9.62 -15.57
N PRO A 44 -1.63 9.83 -16.24
CA PRO A 44 -0.34 10.12 -15.65
C PRO A 44 -0.48 11.29 -14.71
N GLY A 45 0.13 11.18 -13.62
CA GLY A 45 0.14 12.28 -12.71
C GLY A 45 -1.00 12.32 -11.75
N HIS A 46 -1.86 11.34 -11.82
CA HIS A 46 -2.95 11.34 -10.90
C HIS A 46 -2.43 11.08 -9.51
N GLU A 47 -2.77 11.92 -8.62
CA GLU A 47 -2.40 11.74 -7.24
C GLU A 47 -3.45 10.90 -6.54
N PRO A 48 -3.08 10.22 -5.51
CA PRO A 48 -4.07 9.46 -4.74
C PRO A 48 -5.16 10.38 -4.21
N THR A 49 -6.35 9.86 -4.15
CA THR A 49 -7.46 10.63 -3.59
C THR A 49 -7.28 10.75 -2.08
N ALA A 50 -8.08 11.59 -1.45
CA ALA A 50 -8.03 11.75 -0.01
C ALA A 50 -8.27 10.43 0.70
N ARG A 51 -9.22 9.65 0.22
CA ARG A 51 -9.52 8.35 0.84
C ARG A 51 -8.35 7.38 0.65
N GLU A 52 -7.73 7.39 -0.53
CA GLU A 52 -6.59 6.53 -0.77
C GLU A 52 -5.42 6.92 0.11
N THR A 53 -5.24 8.21 0.34
CA THR A 53 -4.19 8.67 1.24
C THR A 53 -4.47 8.23 2.67
N GLU A 54 -5.73 8.26 3.09
CA GLU A 54 -6.11 7.76 4.40
C GLU A 54 -5.76 6.27 4.52
N VAL A 55 -6.07 5.51 3.49
CA VAL A 55 -5.76 4.10 3.49
C VAL A 55 -4.25 3.90 3.59
N LEU A 56 -3.49 4.68 2.86
CA LEU A 56 -2.04 4.57 2.89
C LEU A 56 -1.50 4.90 4.28
N GLN A 57 -2.06 5.92 4.92
CA GLN A 57 -1.65 6.28 6.27
C GLN A 57 -1.92 5.13 7.25
N LEU A 58 -3.05 4.47 7.10
CA LEU A 58 -3.37 3.35 7.98
C LEU A 58 -2.50 2.14 7.69
N ILE A 59 -2.14 1.93 6.43
CA ILE A 59 -1.19 0.89 6.09
C ILE A 59 0.15 1.19 6.78
N SER A 60 0.56 2.44 6.74
CA SER A 60 1.83 2.81 7.36
C SER A 60 1.80 2.62 8.86
N ALA A 61 0.63 2.66 9.45
CA ALA A 61 0.48 2.43 10.87
C ALA A 61 0.41 0.94 11.22
N GLY A 62 0.45 0.09 10.22
CA GLY A 62 0.50 -1.35 10.48
C GLY A 62 -0.82 -2.08 10.42
N LEU A 63 -1.87 -1.43 9.96
CA LEU A 63 -3.17 -2.08 9.92
C LEU A 63 -3.29 -2.98 8.69
N ALA A 64 -3.96 -4.10 8.89
CA ALA A 64 -4.30 -4.99 7.78
C ALA A 64 -5.57 -4.46 7.11
N ASN A 65 -5.86 -4.95 5.93
CA ASN A 65 -7.03 -4.49 5.17
C ASN A 65 -8.32 -4.60 5.96
N ARG A 66 -8.47 -5.68 6.71
CA ARG A 66 -9.67 -5.88 7.50
C ARG A 66 -9.77 -4.79 8.57
N GLU A 67 -8.66 -4.47 9.19
CA GLU A 67 -8.65 -3.45 10.24
C GLU A 67 -8.90 -2.08 9.66
N ILE A 68 -8.36 -1.83 8.48
CA ILE A 68 -8.61 -0.57 7.80
C ILE A 68 -10.10 -0.44 7.50
N GLY A 69 -10.69 -1.54 7.02
CA GLY A 69 -12.12 -1.53 6.74
C GLY A 69 -12.93 -1.22 7.97
N GLU A 70 -12.55 -1.79 9.10
CA GLU A 70 -13.26 -1.52 10.34
C GLU A 70 -13.12 -0.06 10.74
N ARG A 71 -11.94 0.49 10.56
CA ARG A 71 -11.68 1.86 10.94
C ARG A 71 -12.44 2.85 10.05
N LEU A 72 -12.55 2.55 8.77
CA LEU A 72 -13.16 3.46 7.82
C LEU A 72 -14.60 3.10 7.47
N PHE A 73 -15.11 2.06 8.10
CA PHE A 73 -16.47 1.59 7.83
C PHE A 73 -16.62 1.14 6.38
N LEU A 74 -15.64 0.42 5.89
CA LEU A 74 -15.64 -0.13 4.55
C LEU A 74 -15.47 -1.63 4.62
N SER A 75 -15.93 -2.32 3.59
CA SER A 75 -15.70 -3.75 3.52
C SER A 75 -14.23 -4.01 3.19
N GLU A 76 -13.77 -5.18 3.53
CA GLU A 76 -12.40 -5.56 3.22
C GLU A 76 -12.16 -5.54 1.73
N GLU A 77 -13.15 -5.94 0.94
CA GLU A 77 -13.04 -5.93 -0.51
C GLU A 77 -12.88 -4.51 -1.04
N THR A 78 -13.61 -3.57 -0.47
CA THR A 78 -13.47 -2.18 -0.89
C THR A 78 -12.08 -1.66 -0.55
N VAL A 79 -11.55 -2.04 0.62
CA VAL A 79 -10.21 -1.64 1.00
C VAL A 79 -9.20 -2.23 0.02
N LYS A 80 -9.38 -3.48 -0.37
CA LYS A 80 -8.49 -4.09 -1.35
C LYS A 80 -8.49 -3.32 -2.66
N SER A 81 -9.65 -2.87 -3.10
CA SER A 81 -9.74 -2.06 -4.30
C SER A 81 -9.01 -0.74 -4.16
N HIS A 82 -9.19 -0.09 -3.02
CA HIS A 82 -8.48 1.16 -2.77
C HIS A 82 -6.97 0.94 -2.78
N VAL A 83 -6.52 -0.16 -2.19
CA VAL A 83 -5.09 -0.46 -2.15
C VAL A 83 -4.58 -0.70 -3.56
N ARG A 84 -5.33 -1.44 -4.37
CA ARG A 84 -4.90 -1.72 -5.73
C ARG A 84 -4.74 -0.43 -6.54
N HIS A 85 -5.73 0.46 -6.43
CA HIS A 85 -5.66 1.72 -7.16
C HIS A 85 -4.52 2.59 -6.63
N LEU A 86 -4.32 2.57 -5.33
CA LEU A 86 -3.24 3.33 -4.71
C LEU A 86 -1.89 2.85 -5.21
N LEU A 87 -1.69 1.55 -5.23
CA LEU A 87 -0.42 1.00 -5.70
C LEU A 87 -0.17 1.39 -7.15
N ALA A 88 -1.19 1.35 -7.97
CA ALA A 88 -1.04 1.72 -9.37
C ALA A 88 -0.68 3.19 -9.49
N LYS A 89 -1.32 4.05 -8.74
CA LYS A 89 -1.04 5.48 -8.82
C LYS A 89 0.36 5.82 -8.35
N LEU A 90 0.84 5.11 -7.35
CA LEU A 90 2.19 5.34 -6.83
C LEU A 90 3.25 4.56 -7.59
N GLN A 91 2.81 3.71 -8.53
CA GLN A 91 3.71 2.83 -9.26
C GLN A 91 4.50 1.99 -8.28
N ALA A 92 3.82 1.53 -7.25
CA ALA A 92 4.45 0.74 -6.21
C ALA A 92 4.24 -0.74 -6.47
N ARG A 93 5.21 -1.53 -6.11
CA ARG A 93 5.16 -2.97 -6.36
C ARG A 93 4.55 -3.74 -5.21
N SER A 94 4.46 -3.13 -4.06
CA SER A 94 3.94 -3.81 -2.88
C SER A 94 3.44 -2.78 -1.89
N ARG A 95 2.75 -3.26 -0.87
CA ARG A 95 2.30 -2.39 0.21
C ARG A 95 3.47 -1.65 0.85
N ALA A 96 4.53 -2.38 1.14
CA ALA A 96 5.68 -1.76 1.77
C ALA A 96 6.30 -0.70 0.87
N HIS A 97 6.37 -0.99 -0.41
CA HIS A 97 6.91 -0.03 -1.37
C HIS A 97 6.01 1.22 -1.42
N ALA A 98 4.70 1.01 -1.37
CA ALA A 98 3.77 2.13 -1.38
C ALA A 98 3.97 3.03 -0.17
N VAL A 99 4.23 2.46 1.00
CA VAL A 99 4.50 3.24 2.19
C VAL A 99 5.78 4.04 2.00
N ALA A 100 6.81 3.40 1.46
CA ALA A 100 8.08 4.09 1.23
C ALA A 100 7.91 5.25 0.26
N VAL A 101 7.17 5.03 -0.82
CA VAL A 101 6.93 6.09 -1.79
C VAL A 101 6.12 7.21 -1.15
N GLY A 102 5.11 6.86 -0.39
CA GLY A 102 4.27 7.85 0.28
C GLY A 102 5.06 8.71 1.24
N LEU A 103 5.96 8.09 1.99
CA LEU A 103 6.80 8.84 2.92
C LEU A 103 7.76 9.75 2.18
N ARG A 104 8.36 9.24 1.11
CA ARG A 104 9.30 10.04 0.35
C ARG A 104 8.64 11.22 -0.34
N ARG A 105 7.43 11.04 -0.80
CA ARG A 105 6.72 12.10 -1.50
C ARG A 105 5.95 13.01 -0.57
N GLY A 106 5.98 12.72 0.72
CA GLY A 106 5.29 13.56 1.69
C GLY A 106 3.79 13.37 1.71
N LEU A 107 3.29 12.29 1.15
CA LEU A 107 1.85 12.03 1.16
C LEU A 107 1.37 11.59 2.53
N ILE A 108 2.26 10.94 3.27
CA ILE A 108 1.93 10.50 4.62
C ILE A 108 3.12 10.83 5.50
N ASP A 109 2.91 10.78 6.80
CA ASP A 109 4.00 10.98 7.75
C ASP A 109 4.01 9.86 8.81
#